data_99abb48b0075e23b15a10f6325ba1a67
#
_entry.id   99abb48b0075e23b15a10f6325ba1a67
#
_cell.length_a   1.000
_cell.length_b   1.000
_cell.length_c   1.000
_cell.angle_alpha   90.00
_cell.angle_beta   90.00
_cell.angle_gamma   90.00
#
_symmetry.space_group_name_H-M   'P 1'
#
loop_
_entity.id
_entity.type
_entity.pdbx_description
1 polymer ?
#
loop_
_entity_poly.entity_id
_entity_poly.type
_entity_poly.pdbx_seq_one_letter_code
_entity_poly.pdbx_strand_id
1 'polypeptide(L)'
;DRPRLNLALVIDRSGSMAEARKLDFVKTAAHHLVDMMGPDDLLSIVTYSQQVQVPWPSRPVGRDREELHRILSVLYPGGSTFLSGGLEEGFRQAKAGKRRGTLNRVLLLSDGLANVGVINHGALRERAGDMAESGVSVSTFGVGNHFDEELMTRIAAGGGGSYRYLGDPERIVAALESEFHTASRTAAS
;
A
#
# COMPACT_ATOMS: atom_id res chain seq x y z
N ASP A 1 -3.21 22.58 -10.71
CA ASP A 1 -4.02 21.76 -9.77
C ASP A 1 -3.55 20.32 -9.89
N ARG A 2 -3.07 19.74 -8.79
CA ARG A 2 -2.76 18.31 -8.78
C ARG A 2 -4.06 17.50 -8.75
N PRO A 3 -4.09 16.31 -9.39
CA PRO A 3 -5.25 15.45 -9.28
C PRO A 3 -5.46 15.01 -7.83
N ARG A 4 -6.72 14.78 -7.45
CA ARG A 4 -7.04 14.17 -6.17
C ARG A 4 -6.48 12.75 -6.12
N LEU A 5 -5.92 12.38 -4.99
CA LEU A 5 -5.43 11.04 -4.75
C LEU A 5 -6.54 10.18 -4.16
N ASN A 6 -6.55 8.92 -4.56
CA ASN A 6 -7.36 7.87 -3.97
C ASN A 6 -6.44 6.68 -3.73
N LEU A 7 -5.93 6.58 -2.53
CA LEU A 7 -4.91 5.61 -2.14
C LEU A 7 -5.49 4.56 -1.21
N ALA A 8 -5.17 3.31 -1.47
CA ALA A 8 -5.37 2.21 -0.53
C ALA A 8 -4.01 1.76 -0.01
N LEU A 9 -3.74 2.06 1.24
CA LEU A 9 -2.52 1.66 1.94
C LEU A 9 -2.72 0.28 2.53
N VAL A 10 -2.00 -0.71 2.01
CA VAL A 10 -2.10 -2.12 2.42
C VAL A 10 -0.84 -2.49 3.19
N ILE A 11 -1.00 -2.76 4.48
CA ILE A 11 0.11 -2.98 5.41
C ILE A 11 0.14 -4.44 5.86
N ASP A 12 1.25 -5.10 5.56
CA ASP A 12 1.61 -6.39 6.11
C ASP A 12 1.97 -6.24 7.60
N ARG A 13 1.22 -6.92 8.46
CA ARG A 13 1.55 -7.02 9.89
C ARG A 13 1.74 -8.47 10.34
N SER A 14 2.13 -9.35 9.43
CA SER A 14 2.44 -10.75 9.73
C SER A 14 3.63 -10.90 10.69
N GLY A 15 3.85 -12.11 11.20
CA GLY A 15 4.89 -12.39 12.18
C GLY A 15 6.30 -12.01 11.72
N SER A 16 6.63 -12.20 10.44
CA SER A 16 7.92 -11.82 9.87
C SER A 16 8.21 -10.31 9.94
N MET A 17 7.17 -9.49 10.02
CA MET A 17 7.29 -8.03 10.14
C MET A 17 7.80 -7.56 11.51
N ALA A 18 7.88 -8.45 12.51
CA ALA A 18 8.54 -8.17 13.79
C ALA A 18 10.07 -8.13 13.66
N GLU A 19 10.63 -8.86 12.69
CA GLU A 19 12.06 -8.95 12.48
C GLU A 19 12.64 -7.60 12.04
N ALA A 20 13.82 -7.26 12.56
CA ALA A 20 14.56 -6.06 12.19
C ALA A 20 13.71 -4.77 12.17
N ARG A 21 12.68 -4.70 13.01
CA ARG A 21 11.75 -3.56 13.12
C ARG A 21 11.05 -3.19 11.80
N LYS A 22 10.80 -4.17 10.93
CA LYS A 22 10.17 -3.94 9.62
C LYS A 22 8.84 -3.18 9.74
N LEU A 23 7.96 -3.59 10.67
CA LEU A 23 6.68 -2.92 10.87
C LEU A 23 6.86 -1.47 11.36
N ASP A 24 7.85 -1.20 12.20
CA ASP A 24 8.13 0.17 12.67
C ASP A 24 8.52 1.07 11.49
N PHE A 25 9.32 0.59 10.56
CA PHE A 25 9.66 1.33 9.34
C PHE A 25 8.42 1.61 8.47
N VAL A 26 7.56 0.61 8.31
CA VAL A 26 6.30 0.76 7.56
C VAL A 26 5.38 1.77 8.24
N LYS A 27 5.27 1.74 9.57
CA LYS A 27 4.46 2.72 10.34
C LYS A 27 4.98 4.13 10.14
N THR A 28 6.30 4.33 10.19
CA THR A 28 6.92 5.63 9.92
C THR A 28 6.57 6.15 8.52
N ALA A 29 6.67 5.29 7.52
CA ALA A 29 6.27 5.61 6.14
C ALA A 29 4.81 6.00 6.04
N ALA A 30 3.94 5.22 6.68
CA ALA A 30 2.50 5.45 6.65
C ALA A 30 2.11 6.76 7.36
N HIS A 31 2.73 7.08 8.50
CA HIS A 31 2.53 8.36 9.17
C HIS A 31 2.91 9.53 8.26
N HIS A 32 4.02 9.41 7.57
CA HIS A 32 4.48 10.44 6.64
C HIS A 32 3.51 10.61 5.45
N LEU A 33 3.04 9.49 4.89
CA LEU A 33 2.04 9.50 3.81
C LEU A 33 0.78 10.27 4.24
N VAL A 34 0.26 10.00 5.44
CA VAL A 34 -0.91 10.70 5.98
C VAL A 34 -0.68 12.20 6.04
N ASP A 35 0.50 12.63 6.48
CA ASP A 35 0.84 14.06 6.59
C ASP A 35 0.96 14.76 5.23
N MET A 36 1.35 14.02 4.18
CA MET A 36 1.47 14.54 2.81
C MET A 36 0.14 14.69 2.07
N MET A 37 -0.90 13.97 2.48
CA MET A 37 -2.19 13.98 1.80
C MET A 37 -2.99 15.24 2.12
N GLY A 38 -3.70 15.73 1.11
CA GLY A 38 -4.64 16.84 1.27
C GLY A 38 -5.96 16.40 1.92
N PRO A 39 -6.76 17.35 2.44
CA PRO A 39 -8.01 17.02 3.12
C PRO A 39 -9.05 16.36 2.19
N ASP A 40 -9.00 16.65 0.89
CA ASP A 40 -9.91 16.08 -0.10
C ASP A 40 -9.41 14.77 -0.73
N ASP A 41 -8.18 14.38 -0.44
CA ASP A 41 -7.66 13.10 -0.90
C ASP A 41 -8.36 11.95 -0.16
N LEU A 42 -8.59 10.86 -0.88
CA LEU A 42 -9.18 9.65 -0.32
C LEU A 42 -8.08 8.69 0.13
N LEU A 43 -8.23 8.16 1.33
CA LEU A 43 -7.35 7.14 1.87
C LEU A 43 -8.18 5.99 2.43
N SER A 44 -7.70 4.80 2.24
CA SER A 44 -8.09 3.62 3.03
C SER A 44 -6.86 2.99 3.62
N ILE A 45 -7.01 2.40 4.82
CA ILE A 45 -5.96 1.60 5.45
C ILE A 45 -6.49 0.19 5.57
N VAL A 46 -5.76 -0.73 4.96
CA VAL A 46 -5.98 -2.17 5.02
C VAL A 46 -4.78 -2.79 5.72
N THR A 47 -5.01 -3.66 6.67
CA THR A 47 -3.96 -4.44 7.31
C THR A 47 -4.24 -5.92 7.16
N TYR A 48 -3.20 -6.73 7.08
CA TYR A 48 -3.39 -8.18 7.01
C TYR A 48 -2.30 -8.94 7.76
N SER A 49 -2.70 -10.08 8.30
CA SER A 49 -1.89 -11.19 8.75
C SER A 49 -2.55 -12.48 8.25
N GLN A 50 -3.07 -13.37 9.11
CA GLN A 50 -3.96 -14.46 8.69
C GLN A 50 -5.35 -13.96 8.27
N GLN A 51 -5.75 -12.79 8.70
CA GLN A 51 -7.00 -12.13 8.36
C GLN A 51 -6.74 -10.74 7.80
N VAL A 52 -7.69 -10.26 7.02
CA VAL A 52 -7.69 -8.91 6.47
C VAL A 52 -8.61 -8.02 7.30
N GLN A 53 -8.12 -6.84 7.65
CA GLN A 53 -8.88 -5.83 8.39
C GLN A 53 -8.83 -4.49 7.66
N VAL A 54 -9.87 -3.69 7.83
CA VAL A 54 -9.98 -2.35 7.24
C VAL A 54 -10.22 -1.34 8.36
N PRO A 55 -9.17 -0.96 9.11
CA PRO A 55 -9.33 0.01 10.21
C PRO A 55 -9.77 1.41 9.75
N TRP A 56 -9.54 1.74 8.49
CA TRP A 56 -9.98 3.00 7.87
C TRP A 56 -10.52 2.72 6.47
N PRO A 57 -11.85 2.63 6.28
CA PRO A 57 -12.47 2.50 4.96
C PRO A 57 -12.23 3.73 4.08
N SER A 58 -12.29 3.55 2.76
CA SER A 58 -12.06 4.61 1.80
C SER A 58 -12.96 5.83 2.06
N ARG A 59 -12.34 6.92 2.46
CA ARG A 59 -12.99 8.22 2.70
C ARG A 59 -11.97 9.36 2.65
N PRO A 60 -12.41 10.62 2.57
CA PRO A 60 -11.51 11.77 2.62
C PRO A 60 -10.69 11.78 3.92
N VAL A 61 -9.43 12.15 3.81
CA VAL A 61 -8.54 12.35 4.97
C VAL A 61 -9.13 13.41 5.90
N GLY A 62 -9.62 14.50 5.32
CA GLY A 62 -10.33 15.53 6.06
C GLY A 62 -9.52 16.13 7.19
N ARG A 63 -10.18 16.24 8.34
CA ARG A 63 -9.58 16.74 9.60
C ARG A 63 -9.18 15.64 10.57
N ASP A 64 -9.39 14.36 10.18
CA ASP A 64 -9.25 13.21 11.08
C ASP A 64 -7.84 12.60 11.06
N ARG A 65 -6.81 13.41 10.83
CA ARG A 65 -5.42 12.94 10.78
C ARG A 65 -4.96 12.31 12.10
N GLU A 66 -5.40 12.83 13.22
CA GLU A 66 -5.05 12.28 14.55
C GLU A 66 -5.57 10.84 14.69
N GLU A 67 -6.78 10.57 14.20
CA GLU A 67 -7.34 9.23 14.20
C GLU A 67 -6.55 8.27 13.31
N LEU A 68 -6.15 8.72 12.10
CA LEU A 68 -5.30 7.96 11.21
C LEU A 68 -3.94 7.62 11.86
N HIS A 69 -3.30 8.60 12.51
CA HIS A 69 -2.05 8.38 13.23
C HIS A 69 -2.23 7.41 14.41
N ARG A 70 -3.35 7.50 15.12
CA ARG A 70 -3.67 6.57 16.21
C ARG A 70 -3.83 5.14 15.70
N ILE A 71 -4.55 4.94 14.61
CA ILE A 71 -4.74 3.63 13.97
C ILE A 71 -3.39 3.00 13.61
N LEU A 72 -2.51 3.78 12.99
CA LEU A 72 -1.18 3.30 12.60
C LEU A 72 -0.31 2.96 13.81
N SER A 73 -0.38 3.77 14.87
CA SER A 73 0.47 3.62 16.06
C SER A 73 0.19 2.34 16.84
N VAL A 74 -1.04 1.83 16.80
CA VAL A 74 -1.43 0.62 17.56
C VAL A 74 -1.23 -0.69 16.80
N LEU A 75 -0.77 -0.65 15.56
CA LEU A 75 -0.48 -1.86 14.79
C LEU A 75 0.65 -2.65 15.44
N TYR A 76 0.50 -3.96 15.48
CA TYR A 76 1.49 -4.90 16.00
C TYR A 76 1.63 -6.11 15.06
N PRO A 77 2.83 -6.72 14.98
CA PRO A 77 3.08 -7.87 14.12
C PRO A 77 2.60 -9.17 14.75
N GLY A 78 2.19 -10.12 13.91
CA GLY A 78 1.85 -11.48 14.34
C GLY A 78 1.05 -12.24 13.28
N GLY A 79 1.07 -13.55 13.38
CA GLY A 79 0.32 -14.44 12.51
C GLY A 79 0.97 -14.73 11.16
N SER A 80 0.20 -15.39 10.31
CA SER A 80 0.59 -15.76 8.95
C SER A 80 0.41 -14.60 7.97
N THR A 81 0.69 -14.83 6.68
CA THR A 81 0.78 -13.78 5.66
C THR A 81 -0.21 -14.02 4.52
N PHE A 82 -1.40 -13.47 4.63
CA PHE A 82 -2.44 -13.53 3.62
C PHE A 82 -2.37 -12.32 2.66
N LEU A 83 -1.25 -12.21 1.94
CA LEU A 83 -0.95 -11.09 1.06
C LEU A 83 -2.02 -10.90 -0.04
N SER A 84 -2.47 -11.98 -0.69
CA SER A 84 -3.48 -11.90 -1.74
C SER A 84 -4.80 -11.32 -1.23
N GLY A 85 -5.20 -11.67 -0.01
CA GLY A 85 -6.39 -11.11 0.62
C GLY A 85 -6.23 -9.61 0.91
N GLY A 86 -5.09 -9.21 1.42
CA GLY A 86 -4.76 -7.79 1.64
C GLY A 86 -4.77 -6.98 0.35
N LEU A 87 -4.14 -7.50 -0.69
CA LEU A 87 -4.09 -6.86 -2.01
C LEU A 87 -5.49 -6.70 -2.62
N GLU A 88 -6.31 -7.72 -2.57
CA GLU A 88 -7.69 -7.67 -3.09
C GLU A 88 -8.58 -6.68 -2.32
N GLU A 89 -8.44 -6.64 -1.00
CA GLU A 89 -9.18 -5.67 -0.19
C GLU A 89 -8.72 -4.23 -0.48
N GLY A 90 -7.42 -4.01 -0.62
CA GLY A 90 -6.89 -2.71 -1.03
C GLY A 90 -7.46 -2.26 -2.37
N PHE A 91 -7.52 -3.16 -3.33
CA PHE A 91 -8.16 -2.90 -4.62
C PHE A 91 -9.63 -2.54 -4.47
N ARG A 92 -10.40 -3.30 -3.69
CA ARG A 92 -11.82 -3.05 -3.46
C ARG A 92 -12.04 -1.67 -2.84
N GLN A 93 -11.22 -1.28 -1.87
CA GLN A 93 -11.28 0.04 -1.23
C GLN A 93 -10.95 1.16 -2.22
N ALA A 94 -9.88 1.01 -3.00
CA ALA A 94 -9.52 2.00 -4.03
C ALA A 94 -10.61 2.13 -5.10
N LYS A 95 -11.20 1.01 -5.51
CA LYS A 95 -12.31 1.00 -6.48
C LYS A 95 -13.56 1.70 -5.95
N ALA A 96 -13.88 1.49 -4.67
CA ALA A 96 -15.01 2.17 -4.01
C ALA A 96 -14.83 3.70 -3.97
N GLY A 97 -13.59 4.17 -3.78
CA GLY A 97 -13.25 5.59 -3.80
C GLY A 97 -13.04 6.19 -5.18
N LYS A 98 -13.04 5.37 -6.24
CA LYS A 98 -12.75 5.84 -7.59
C LYS A 98 -13.75 6.89 -8.07
N ARG A 99 -13.24 8.03 -8.54
CA ARG A 99 -14.02 9.12 -9.14
C ARG A 99 -13.32 9.60 -10.40
N ARG A 100 -14.05 10.31 -11.26
CA ARG A 100 -13.44 10.94 -12.43
C ARG A 100 -12.39 11.99 -11.99
N GLY A 101 -11.20 11.90 -12.58
CA GLY A 101 -10.10 12.82 -12.24
C GLY A 101 -9.35 12.48 -10.95
N THR A 102 -9.60 11.32 -10.35
CA THR A 102 -8.77 10.80 -9.24
C THR A 102 -7.68 9.88 -9.75
N LEU A 103 -6.52 9.95 -9.11
CA LEU A 103 -5.48 8.96 -9.27
C LEU A 103 -5.72 7.83 -8.28
N ASN A 104 -5.95 6.63 -8.80
CA ASN A 104 -6.33 5.48 -8.00
C ASN A 104 -5.16 4.51 -7.89
N ARG A 105 -4.69 4.25 -6.69
CA ARG A 105 -3.52 3.39 -6.47
C ARG A 105 -3.60 2.59 -5.17
N VAL A 106 -3.20 1.32 -5.26
CA VAL A 106 -2.89 0.49 -4.11
C VAL A 106 -1.40 0.61 -3.82
N LEU A 107 -1.04 0.86 -2.57
CA LEU A 107 0.33 0.86 -2.06
C LEU A 107 0.48 -0.33 -1.12
N LEU A 108 1.20 -1.36 -1.56
CA LEU A 108 1.45 -2.57 -0.78
C LEU A 108 2.81 -2.48 -0.08
N LEU A 109 2.80 -2.48 1.26
CA LEU A 109 4.00 -2.45 2.10
C LEU A 109 4.16 -3.80 2.79
N SER A 110 5.15 -4.59 2.38
CA SER A 110 5.31 -5.97 2.80
C SER A 110 6.77 -6.43 2.64
N ASP A 111 7.15 -7.49 3.36
CA ASP A 111 8.34 -8.26 3.03
C ASP A 111 8.09 -9.31 1.92
N GLY A 112 6.85 -9.45 1.45
CA GLY A 112 6.49 -10.35 0.35
C GLY A 112 6.49 -11.84 0.70
N LEU A 113 6.69 -12.21 1.97
CA LEU A 113 6.78 -13.60 2.40
C LEU A 113 5.38 -14.23 2.58
N ALA A 114 4.61 -14.29 1.48
CA ALA A 114 3.25 -14.82 1.46
C ALA A 114 3.22 -16.33 1.72
N ASN A 115 2.30 -16.79 2.60
CA ASN A 115 2.16 -18.21 2.92
C ASN A 115 0.71 -18.69 3.06
N VAL A 116 -0.27 -17.83 2.84
CA VAL A 116 -1.70 -18.14 2.88
C VAL A 116 -2.39 -17.60 1.64
N GLY A 117 -3.38 -18.31 1.16
CA GLY A 117 -4.15 -17.93 -0.04
C GLY A 117 -3.36 -18.13 -1.32
N VAL A 118 -3.48 -17.19 -2.26
CA VAL A 118 -2.71 -17.23 -3.52
C VAL A 118 -1.29 -16.76 -3.25
N ILE A 119 -0.32 -17.65 -3.43
CA ILE A 119 1.11 -17.39 -3.19
C ILE A 119 1.94 -17.48 -4.48
N ASN A 120 1.35 -17.91 -5.58
CA ASN A 120 2.02 -18.01 -6.87
C ASN A 120 2.29 -16.61 -7.45
N HIS A 121 3.54 -16.33 -7.78
CA HIS A 121 3.98 -15.03 -8.30
C HIS A 121 3.27 -14.62 -9.59
N GLY A 122 3.10 -15.56 -10.51
CA GLY A 122 2.40 -15.32 -11.80
C GLY A 122 0.94 -14.97 -11.58
N ALA A 123 0.26 -15.68 -10.69
CA ALA A 123 -1.15 -15.43 -10.37
C ALA A 123 -1.35 -14.07 -9.69
N LEU A 124 -0.46 -13.67 -8.78
CA LEU A 124 -0.51 -12.37 -8.13
C LEU A 124 -0.21 -11.22 -9.10
N ARG A 125 0.73 -11.42 -10.02
CA ARG A 125 0.99 -10.48 -11.10
C ARG A 125 -0.24 -10.29 -12.01
N GLU A 126 -0.89 -11.36 -12.39
CA GLU A 126 -2.11 -11.33 -13.22
C GLU A 126 -3.24 -10.57 -12.53
N ARG A 127 -3.47 -10.84 -11.23
CA ARG A 127 -4.45 -10.10 -10.43
C ARG A 127 -4.15 -8.60 -10.39
N ALA A 128 -2.90 -8.22 -10.20
CA ALA A 128 -2.48 -6.82 -10.24
C ALA A 128 -2.72 -6.20 -11.63
N GLY A 129 -2.54 -6.97 -12.70
CA GLY A 129 -2.87 -6.57 -14.08
C GLY A 129 -4.35 -6.28 -14.27
N ASP A 130 -5.22 -7.14 -13.76
CA ASP A 130 -6.68 -6.93 -13.79
C ASP A 130 -7.08 -5.66 -13.04
N MET A 131 -6.43 -5.38 -11.91
CA MET A 131 -6.63 -4.14 -11.15
C MET A 131 -6.25 -2.92 -11.98
N ALA A 132 -5.08 -2.96 -12.62
CA ALA A 132 -4.60 -1.88 -13.49
C ALA A 132 -5.54 -1.63 -14.67
N GLU A 133 -6.03 -2.68 -15.33
CA GLU A 133 -7.02 -2.57 -16.41
C GLU A 133 -8.32 -1.91 -15.96
N SER A 134 -8.71 -2.10 -14.71
CA SER A 134 -9.88 -1.42 -14.14
C SER A 134 -9.60 0.01 -13.65
N GLY A 135 -8.39 0.51 -13.86
CA GLY A 135 -7.97 1.88 -13.56
C GLY A 135 -7.48 2.08 -12.12
N VAL A 136 -7.03 1.01 -11.46
CA VAL A 136 -6.37 1.06 -10.14
C VAL A 136 -4.99 0.44 -10.27
N SER A 137 -3.95 1.25 -10.27
CA SER A 137 -2.57 0.76 -10.33
C SER A 137 -2.10 0.25 -8.96
N VAL A 138 -1.06 -0.58 -8.98
CA VAL A 138 -0.46 -1.17 -7.77
C VAL A 138 1.03 -0.87 -7.75
N SER A 139 1.47 -0.20 -6.68
CA SER A 139 2.90 -0.04 -6.36
C SER A 139 3.23 -0.86 -5.12
N THR A 140 4.45 -1.37 -5.05
CA THR A 140 4.91 -2.21 -3.96
C THR A 140 6.15 -1.63 -3.31
N PHE A 141 6.22 -1.80 -1.98
CA PHE A 141 7.33 -1.35 -1.15
C PHE A 141 7.83 -2.52 -0.33
N GLY A 142 9.02 -3.02 -0.67
CA GLY A 142 9.67 -4.12 0.02
C GLY A 142 10.44 -3.65 1.24
N VAL A 143 10.31 -4.35 2.38
CA VAL A 143 10.98 -4.00 3.63
C VAL A 143 11.85 -5.15 4.17
N GLY A 144 12.95 -4.80 4.81
CA GLY A 144 13.84 -5.72 5.48
C GLY A 144 14.94 -6.30 4.59
N ASN A 145 15.83 -7.09 5.20
CA ASN A 145 16.94 -7.75 4.50
C ASN A 145 16.54 -9.09 3.89
N HIS A 146 15.50 -9.72 4.44
CA HIS A 146 14.91 -10.96 3.94
C HIS A 146 13.49 -10.67 3.48
N PHE A 147 13.30 -10.54 2.17
CA PHE A 147 12.01 -10.30 1.55
C PHE A 147 11.98 -10.90 0.14
N ASP A 148 10.79 -11.14 -0.36
CA ASP A 148 10.58 -11.67 -1.70
C ASP A 148 10.53 -10.51 -2.72
N GLU A 149 11.71 -10.07 -3.14
CA GLU A 149 11.86 -8.98 -4.11
C GLU A 149 11.25 -9.32 -5.46
N GLU A 150 11.38 -10.59 -5.88
CA GLU A 150 10.82 -11.04 -7.16
C GLU A 150 9.30 -10.91 -7.16
N LEU A 151 8.64 -11.35 -6.09
CA LEU A 151 7.19 -11.23 -5.96
C LEU A 151 6.76 -9.75 -5.96
N MET A 152 7.39 -8.92 -5.16
CA MET A 152 7.06 -7.50 -5.06
C MET A 152 7.26 -6.77 -6.39
N THR A 153 8.33 -7.08 -7.09
CA THR A 153 8.61 -6.53 -8.43
C THR A 153 7.58 -6.99 -9.46
N ARG A 154 7.20 -8.25 -9.46
CA ARG A 154 6.20 -8.80 -10.39
C ARG A 154 4.81 -8.20 -10.16
N ILE A 155 4.39 -8.03 -8.93
CA ILE A 155 3.11 -7.39 -8.61
C ILE A 155 3.09 -5.95 -9.13
N ALA A 156 4.12 -5.17 -8.87
CA ALA A 156 4.21 -3.80 -9.35
C ALA A 156 4.24 -3.71 -10.88
N ALA A 157 5.02 -4.55 -11.53
CA ALA A 157 5.11 -4.60 -13.00
C ALA A 157 3.76 -4.95 -13.64
N GLY A 158 3.04 -5.95 -13.12
CA GLY A 158 1.70 -6.31 -13.56
C GLY A 158 0.68 -5.20 -13.28
N GLY A 159 0.79 -4.57 -12.12
CA GLY A 159 -0.13 -3.54 -11.63
C GLY A 159 0.07 -2.13 -12.19
N GLY A 160 1.02 -1.95 -13.11
CA GLY A 160 1.25 -0.63 -13.75
C GLY A 160 1.80 0.44 -12.79
N GLY A 161 2.38 0.00 -11.67
CA GLY A 161 3.03 0.86 -10.69
C GLY A 161 4.53 0.64 -10.64
N SER A 162 5.16 1.00 -9.53
CA SER A 162 6.60 0.82 -9.31
C SER A 162 6.88 0.01 -8.04
N TYR A 163 7.99 -0.74 -8.08
CA TYR A 163 8.57 -1.37 -6.92
C TYR A 163 9.67 -0.47 -6.33
N ARG A 164 9.71 -0.38 -4.99
CA ARG A 164 10.77 0.32 -4.28
C ARG A 164 11.16 -0.44 -3.02
N TYR A 165 12.45 -0.43 -2.71
CA TYR A 165 12.97 -0.99 -1.48
C TYR A 165 13.01 0.07 -0.38
N LEU A 166 12.50 -0.28 0.79
CA LEU A 166 12.47 0.57 1.98
C LEU A 166 13.48 0.06 3.01
N GLY A 167 14.78 0.19 2.70
CA GLY A 167 15.86 -0.27 3.57
C GLY A 167 16.27 0.71 4.66
N ASP A 168 15.80 1.95 4.57
CA ASP A 168 16.19 3.05 5.44
C ASP A 168 14.98 3.97 5.66
N PRO A 169 14.63 4.35 6.92
CA PRO A 169 13.49 5.23 7.19
C PRO A 169 13.52 6.55 6.42
N GLU A 170 14.71 7.13 6.22
CA GLU A 170 14.86 8.38 5.45
C GLU A 170 14.52 8.21 3.96
N ARG A 171 14.80 7.04 3.40
CA ARG A 171 14.47 6.72 2.01
C ARG A 171 12.98 6.46 1.79
N ILE A 172 12.26 6.05 2.82
CA ILE A 172 10.82 5.84 2.79
C ILE A 172 10.10 7.13 2.39
N VAL A 173 10.47 8.24 3.01
CA VAL A 173 9.91 9.57 2.72
C VAL A 173 10.12 9.93 1.25
N ALA A 174 11.36 9.84 0.77
CA ALA A 174 11.71 10.15 -0.61
C ALA A 174 11.00 9.22 -1.61
N ALA A 175 10.84 7.92 -1.28
CA ALA A 175 10.14 6.96 -2.13
C ALA A 175 8.65 7.29 -2.25
N LEU A 176 7.99 7.64 -1.17
CA LEU A 176 6.58 8.05 -1.19
C LEU A 176 6.39 9.38 -1.92
N GLU A 177 7.26 10.36 -1.68
CA GLU A 177 7.24 11.63 -2.43
C GLU A 177 7.40 11.41 -3.93
N SER A 178 8.32 10.55 -4.35
CA SER A 178 8.51 10.18 -5.74
C SER A 178 7.28 9.50 -6.34
N GLU A 179 6.61 8.61 -5.61
CA GLU A 179 5.33 8.02 -6.03
C GLU A 179 4.26 9.09 -6.23
N PHE A 180 4.15 10.03 -5.31
CA PHE A 180 3.21 11.16 -5.42
C PHE A 180 3.47 12.01 -6.66
N HIS A 181 4.72 12.37 -6.91
CA HIS A 181 5.08 13.21 -8.07
C HIS A 181 4.89 12.47 -9.40
N THR A 182 5.23 11.20 -9.47
CA THR A 182 5.03 10.38 -10.68
C THR A 182 3.54 10.24 -10.98
N ALA A 183 2.77 9.95 -9.94
CA ALA A 183 1.33 9.83 -10.01
C ALA A 183 0.65 11.13 -10.48
N SER A 184 1.12 12.28 -10.01
CA SER A 184 0.60 13.61 -10.41
C SER A 184 0.87 13.94 -11.87
N ARG A 185 2.00 13.49 -12.42
CA ARG A 185 2.37 13.73 -13.83
C ARG A 185 1.56 12.89 -14.81
N THR A 186 1.29 11.63 -14.47
CA THR A 186 0.53 10.72 -15.34
C THR A 186 -0.93 11.12 -15.48
N ALA A 187 -1.49 11.81 -14.49
CA ALA A 187 -2.87 12.28 -14.51
C ALA A 187 -3.03 13.62 -15.24
N ALA A 188 -1.95 14.33 -15.56
CA ALA A 188 -1.94 15.59 -16.27
C ALA A 188 -1.69 15.45 -17.79
N SER A 189 -1.46 14.21 -18.26
CA SER A 189 -1.29 13.83 -19.66
C SER A 189 -2.54 13.14 -20.20
#